data_3efbd7ac38ceb73679f2877e35d44b3c
#
_entry.id   3efbd7ac38ceb73679f2877e35d44b3c
#
_cell.length_a   1.000
_cell.length_b   1.000
_cell.length_c   1.000
_cell.angle_alpha   90.00
_cell.angle_beta   90.00
_cell.angle_gamma   90.00
#
_symmetry.space_group_name_H-M   'P 1'
#
loop_
_entity.id
_entity.type
_entity.pdbx_description
1 polymer ?
#
loop_
_entity_poly.entity_id
_entity_poly.type
_entity_poly.pdbx_seq_one_letter_code
_entity_poly.pdbx_strand_id
1 'polypeptide(L)'
;VEGLSYRVRSRVGSSTPSARLFTILGISGIGSRDKKIFSMRSSILLFAGLFFSFVSYTQSQRLLLFEEFTGENCPPCADYNPGLNQLLGANAQKIVSIKYQTNIPFGTPRLYDYNPSDVDNASIYYSNSSAPYGHMDGKTWSGPVFSFNQAILDARYTVPSPFAISVSHTFSPVYDTIFTRTAIVATQAISGMLQLRAKIAVTEKDITGFTSYNGENHFQNVMRKLLPEATGTLLPANWAVGDSVVIEAQWEIYGGDPTPDWAQLQVLAFVQNETNKDVMQTGFSPAFITTSTPNPAPDEVTVNVWPNPVTDKLSIQADFEHP
;
A
#
# COMPACT_ATOMS: atom_id res chain seq x y z
N VAL A 1 -27.26 -0.25 10.98
CA VAL A 1 -26.15 -1.19 11.22
C VAL A 1 -26.01 -2.01 9.95
N GLU A 2 -25.15 -1.56 9.06
CA GLU A 2 -25.07 -2.07 7.71
C GLU A 2 -23.90 -3.02 7.58
N GLY A 3 -24.14 -4.12 6.91
CA GLY A 3 -23.23 -5.24 6.78
C GLY A 3 -22.01 -4.96 5.92
N LEU A 4 -21.01 -4.32 6.50
CA LEU A 4 -19.65 -4.34 5.95
C LEU A 4 -19.14 -5.79 6.08
N SER A 5 -19.04 -6.50 4.96
CA SER A 5 -18.39 -7.80 4.95
C SER A 5 -16.92 -7.63 4.63
N TYR A 6 -16.05 -8.25 5.42
CA TYR A 6 -14.61 -8.33 5.12
C TYR A 6 -14.12 -9.75 5.37
N ARG A 7 -13.09 -10.13 4.64
CA ARG A 7 -12.44 -11.44 4.79
C ARG A 7 -10.94 -11.25 4.95
N VAL A 8 -10.39 -11.89 5.97
CA VAL A 8 -8.94 -11.96 6.19
C VAL A 8 -8.48 -13.40 5.95
N ARG A 9 -7.47 -13.57 5.11
CA ARG A 9 -6.80 -14.86 4.90
C ARG A 9 -5.33 -14.71 5.20
N SER A 10 -4.78 -15.57 6.05
CA SER A 10 -3.36 -15.68 6.32
C SER A 10 -2.81 -16.98 5.74
N ARG A 11 -1.63 -16.92 5.16
CA ARG A 11 -0.88 -18.09 4.75
C ARG A 11 0.45 -18.06 5.49
N VAL A 12 0.62 -19.00 6.42
CA VAL A 12 1.90 -19.24 7.10
C VAL A 12 2.65 -20.26 6.25
N GLY A 13 3.81 -19.88 5.74
CA GLY A 13 4.68 -20.79 4.99
C GLY A 13 5.23 -21.85 5.92
N SER A 14 4.76 -23.09 5.83
CA SER A 14 5.38 -24.22 6.51
C SER A 14 6.66 -24.63 5.77
N SER A 15 7.77 -23.95 6.01
CA SER A 15 9.09 -24.41 5.62
C SER A 15 9.66 -25.30 6.73
N THR A 16 9.31 -26.57 6.74
CA THR A 16 10.11 -27.58 7.44
C THR A 16 11.34 -27.88 6.59
N PRO A 17 12.56 -27.64 7.08
CA PRO A 17 13.75 -28.11 6.40
C PRO A 17 13.80 -29.64 6.57
N SER A 18 13.48 -30.37 5.51
CA SER A 18 13.75 -31.81 5.46
C SER A 18 15.26 -32.02 5.40
N ALA A 19 15.86 -32.22 6.56
CA ALA A 19 17.24 -32.69 6.65
C ALA A 19 17.30 -34.13 6.14
N ARG A 20 17.68 -34.31 4.86
CA ARG A 20 18.07 -35.60 4.36
C ARG A 20 19.47 -35.90 4.86
N LEU A 21 19.52 -36.82 5.83
CA LEU A 21 20.73 -37.46 6.31
C LEU A 21 21.36 -38.27 5.18
N PHE A 22 22.45 -37.78 4.60
CA PHE A 22 23.25 -38.59 3.68
C PHE A 22 24.18 -39.51 4.51
N THR A 23 23.86 -40.80 4.57
CA THR A 23 24.74 -41.82 5.11
C THR A 23 25.90 -42.01 4.12
N ILE A 24 27.09 -41.60 4.53
CA ILE A 24 28.32 -41.90 3.79
C ILE A 24 28.71 -43.36 4.12
N LEU A 25 28.50 -44.24 3.18
CA LEU A 25 29.07 -45.60 3.22
C LEU A 25 30.58 -45.50 3.01
N GLY A 26 31.32 -45.92 4.02
CA GLY A 26 32.77 -46.09 3.96
C GLY A 26 33.18 -47.14 2.94
N ILE A 27 34.04 -46.79 2.02
CA ILE A 27 34.80 -47.76 1.22
C ILE A 27 36.23 -47.72 1.67
N SER A 28 36.63 -48.76 2.38
CA SER A 28 38.02 -49.09 2.70
C SER A 28 38.70 -49.79 1.55
N GLY A 29 39.85 -49.34 1.17
CA GLY A 29 40.87 -50.11 0.45
C GLY A 29 40.93 -49.95 -1.05
N ILE A 30 42.02 -49.47 -1.54
CA ILE A 30 42.97 -50.09 -2.49
C ILE A 30 43.86 -49.00 -3.12
N GLY A 31 45.16 -49.19 -3.02
CA GLY A 31 46.17 -49.01 -4.07
C GLY A 31 46.56 -47.60 -4.47
N SER A 32 47.78 -47.26 -4.03
CA SER A 32 48.67 -46.30 -4.59
C SER A 32 48.76 -46.29 -6.12
N ARG A 33 48.18 -45.24 -6.74
CA ARG A 33 48.61 -44.59 -8.00
C ARG A 33 47.49 -43.60 -8.42
N ASP A 34 47.83 -42.35 -8.39
CA ASP A 34 47.18 -41.23 -9.06
C ASP A 34 46.92 -39.99 -8.15
N LYS A 35 48.05 -39.38 -7.76
CA LYS A 35 48.04 -38.11 -7.04
C LYS A 35 47.56 -36.91 -7.87
N LYS A 36 47.27 -37.07 -9.17
CA LYS A 36 46.84 -35.96 -10.05
C LYS A 36 45.33 -35.80 -10.20
N ILE A 37 44.52 -36.81 -9.85
CA ILE A 37 43.05 -36.76 -10.01
C ILE A 37 42.39 -36.14 -8.77
N PHE A 38 43.06 -36.19 -7.60
CA PHE A 38 42.45 -35.67 -6.35
C PHE A 38 42.41 -34.13 -6.27
N SER A 39 43.32 -33.44 -6.96
CA SER A 39 43.34 -31.97 -6.98
C SER A 39 42.19 -31.36 -7.79
N MET A 40 41.76 -32.01 -8.87
CA MET A 40 40.72 -31.49 -9.76
C MET A 40 39.29 -31.67 -9.19
N ARG A 41 39.07 -32.73 -8.41
CA ARG A 41 37.77 -32.97 -7.74
C ARG A 41 37.52 -32.05 -6.55
N SER A 42 38.55 -31.70 -5.80
CA SER A 42 38.43 -30.74 -4.70
C SER A 42 38.14 -29.31 -5.20
N SER A 43 38.71 -28.90 -6.35
CA SER A 43 38.45 -27.58 -6.93
C SER A 43 37.03 -27.48 -7.50
N ILE A 44 36.47 -28.57 -8.04
CA ILE A 44 35.07 -28.59 -8.54
C ILE A 44 34.07 -28.50 -7.40
N LEU A 45 34.34 -29.12 -6.25
CA LEU A 45 33.46 -29.04 -5.07
C LEU A 45 33.52 -27.65 -4.40
N LEU A 46 34.65 -26.96 -4.46
CA LEU A 46 34.76 -25.57 -3.98
C LEU A 46 34.04 -24.59 -4.91
N PHE A 47 34.05 -24.83 -6.23
CA PHE A 47 33.33 -24.00 -7.20
C PHE A 47 31.81 -24.26 -7.18
N ALA A 48 31.37 -25.48 -6.92
CA ALA A 48 29.94 -25.79 -6.77
C ALA A 48 29.32 -25.19 -5.50
N GLY A 49 30.13 -24.95 -4.44
CA GLY A 49 29.70 -24.28 -3.21
C GLY A 49 29.51 -22.75 -3.35
N LEU A 50 30.12 -22.12 -4.34
CA LEU A 50 30.00 -20.67 -4.58
C LEU A 50 28.75 -20.26 -5.38
N PHE A 51 28.01 -21.20 -5.94
CA PHE A 51 26.77 -20.98 -6.65
C PHE A 51 25.50 -21.16 -5.76
N PHE A 52 25.64 -21.22 -4.44
CA PHE A 52 24.49 -20.95 -3.57
C PHE A 52 24.24 -19.45 -3.63
N SER A 53 23.48 -19.05 -4.64
CA SER A 53 22.90 -17.72 -4.75
C SER A 53 22.12 -17.48 -3.45
N PHE A 54 22.64 -16.66 -2.57
CA PHE A 54 21.87 -16.09 -1.48
C PHE A 54 20.71 -15.36 -2.17
N VAL A 55 19.50 -15.90 -2.06
CA VAL A 55 18.31 -15.15 -2.33
C VAL A 55 18.28 -14.06 -1.25
N SER A 56 18.96 -12.95 -1.53
CA SER A 56 18.85 -11.76 -0.71
C SER A 56 17.43 -11.23 -0.88
N TYR A 57 16.58 -11.52 0.08
CA TYR A 57 15.33 -10.79 0.21
C TYR A 57 15.70 -9.35 0.54
N THR A 58 15.70 -8.50 -0.49
CA THR A 58 15.90 -7.07 -0.29
C THR A 58 14.67 -6.52 0.40
N GLN A 59 14.90 -5.64 1.38
CA GLN A 59 13.82 -4.87 1.99
C GLN A 59 13.02 -4.16 0.90
N SER A 60 11.70 -4.06 1.09
CA SER A 60 10.84 -3.36 0.16
C SER A 60 11.10 -1.85 0.23
N GLN A 61 11.09 -1.18 -0.93
CA GLN A 61 11.07 0.28 -0.97
C GLN A 61 9.78 0.77 -0.32
N ARG A 62 9.91 1.75 0.55
CA ARG A 62 8.77 2.36 1.23
C ARG A 62 7.99 3.26 0.26
N LEU A 63 6.68 3.14 0.25
CA LEU A 63 5.77 4.17 -0.23
C LEU A 63 5.26 4.92 1.00
N LEU A 64 5.48 6.22 1.05
CA LEU A 64 5.13 7.05 2.20
C LEU A 64 3.63 7.37 2.20
N LEU A 65 3.08 7.60 3.39
CA LEU A 65 1.73 8.11 3.59
C LEU A 65 1.79 9.53 4.17
N PHE A 66 1.04 10.44 3.55
CA PHE A 66 0.75 11.74 4.13
C PHE A 66 -0.74 11.84 4.48
N GLU A 67 -1.03 12.06 5.74
CA GLU A 67 -2.39 12.26 6.25
C GLU A 67 -2.56 13.72 6.61
N GLU A 68 -3.52 14.40 5.99
CA GLU A 68 -3.80 15.80 6.21
C GLU A 68 -5.18 15.99 6.83
N PHE A 69 -5.23 16.83 7.85
CA PHE A 69 -6.46 17.38 8.43
C PHE A 69 -6.66 18.78 7.89
N THR A 70 -7.65 18.96 7.05
CA THR A 70 -7.97 20.19 6.32
C THR A 70 -9.48 20.48 6.41
N GLY A 71 -9.98 21.55 5.82
CA GLY A 71 -11.42 21.81 5.88
C GLY A 71 -11.88 22.92 4.94
N GLU A 72 -13.10 22.76 4.42
CA GLU A 72 -13.76 23.71 3.51
C GLU A 72 -14.00 25.10 4.13
N ASN A 73 -14.10 25.16 5.46
CA ASN A 73 -14.34 26.41 6.20
C ASN A 73 -13.04 27.02 6.76
N CYS A 74 -11.89 26.49 6.40
CA CYS A 74 -10.59 26.84 6.96
C CYS A 74 -9.83 27.76 5.99
N PRO A 75 -9.77 29.10 6.20
CA PRO A 75 -9.05 29.99 5.30
C PRO A 75 -7.56 29.63 5.13
N PRO A 76 -6.78 29.32 6.20
CA PRO A 76 -5.39 28.91 6.02
C PRO A 76 -5.25 27.63 5.18
N CYS A 77 -6.27 26.74 5.14
CA CYS A 77 -6.24 25.56 4.30
C CYS A 77 -6.23 25.96 2.81
N ALA A 78 -7.07 26.89 2.41
CA ALA A 78 -7.08 27.42 1.04
C ALA A 78 -5.74 28.04 0.63
N ASP A 79 -5.02 28.66 1.57
CA ASP A 79 -3.73 29.28 1.30
C ASP A 79 -2.61 28.25 1.11
N TYR A 80 -2.60 27.18 1.90
CA TYR A 80 -1.47 26.23 1.95
C TYR A 80 -1.68 24.94 1.15
N ASN A 81 -2.93 24.50 0.94
CA ASN A 81 -3.23 23.27 0.19
C ASN A 81 -2.65 23.27 -1.23
N PRO A 82 -2.67 24.34 -2.03
CA PRO A 82 -2.07 24.33 -3.36
C PRO A 82 -0.58 24.00 -3.34
N GLY A 83 0.19 24.57 -2.43
CA GLY A 83 1.62 24.30 -2.29
C GLY A 83 1.91 22.87 -1.85
N LEU A 84 1.14 22.36 -0.88
CA LEU A 84 1.23 20.97 -0.44
C LEU A 84 0.89 20.02 -1.58
N ASN A 85 -0.20 20.24 -2.31
CA ASN A 85 -0.62 19.41 -3.44
C ASN A 85 0.44 19.37 -4.55
N GLN A 86 1.09 20.51 -4.81
CA GLN A 86 2.21 20.56 -5.77
C GLN A 86 3.39 19.72 -5.30
N LEU A 87 3.77 19.80 -4.02
CA LEU A 87 4.86 18.99 -3.46
C LEU A 87 4.54 17.49 -3.54
N LEU A 88 3.33 17.07 -3.10
CA LEU A 88 2.90 15.69 -3.13
C LEU A 88 2.81 15.17 -4.57
N GLY A 89 2.23 15.94 -5.50
CA GLY A 89 2.13 15.59 -6.92
C GLY A 89 3.49 15.41 -7.59
N ALA A 90 4.46 16.28 -7.29
CA ALA A 90 5.83 16.15 -7.80
C ALA A 90 6.55 14.91 -7.26
N ASN A 91 6.06 14.30 -6.18
CA ASN A 91 6.61 13.13 -5.53
C ASN A 91 5.65 11.92 -5.53
N ALA A 92 4.70 11.83 -6.46
CA ALA A 92 3.66 10.80 -6.51
C ALA A 92 4.20 9.35 -6.55
N GLN A 93 5.47 9.15 -6.95
CA GLN A 93 6.14 7.84 -6.91
C GLN A 93 6.71 7.49 -5.52
N LYS A 94 6.77 8.46 -4.60
CA LYS A 94 7.35 8.30 -3.27
C LYS A 94 6.31 8.37 -2.16
N ILE A 95 5.23 9.12 -2.37
CA ILE A 95 4.25 9.45 -1.33
C ILE A 95 2.83 9.50 -1.90
N VAL A 96 1.90 8.98 -1.15
CA VAL A 96 0.45 9.12 -1.39
C VAL A 96 -0.20 9.82 -0.21
N SER A 97 -1.39 10.38 -0.40
CA SER A 97 -2.04 11.14 0.66
C SER A 97 -3.50 10.79 0.88
N ILE A 98 -3.92 10.97 2.14
CA ILE A 98 -5.32 10.96 2.59
C ILE A 98 -5.61 12.33 3.18
N LYS A 99 -6.68 12.99 2.74
CA LYS A 99 -7.12 14.26 3.30
C LYS A 99 -8.44 14.11 4.04
N TYR A 100 -8.40 14.29 5.33
CA TYR A 100 -9.56 14.30 6.20
C TYR A 100 -10.16 15.71 6.20
N GLN A 101 -11.34 15.85 5.62
CA GLN A 101 -12.08 17.12 5.63
C GLN A 101 -12.75 17.29 7.00
N THR A 102 -12.19 18.14 7.83
CA THR A 102 -12.61 18.32 9.22
C THR A 102 -13.65 19.43 9.37
N ASN A 103 -14.33 19.45 10.51
CA ASN A 103 -15.18 20.55 10.93
C ASN A 103 -14.38 21.58 11.76
N ILE A 104 -13.24 22.05 11.21
CA ILE A 104 -12.36 23.04 11.84
C ILE A 104 -12.07 24.15 10.82
N PRO A 105 -12.42 25.43 11.13
CA PRO A 105 -13.29 25.86 12.23
C PRO A 105 -14.73 25.38 12.04
N PHE A 106 -15.53 25.41 13.09
CA PHE A 106 -16.91 24.93 13.09
C PHE A 106 -17.77 25.53 11.97
N GLY A 107 -18.73 24.75 11.48
CA GLY A 107 -19.63 25.10 10.41
C GLY A 107 -20.40 23.88 9.91
N THR A 108 -20.89 23.94 8.69
CA THR A 108 -21.57 22.84 7.99
C THR A 108 -20.82 22.53 6.69
N PRO A 109 -19.58 21.99 6.76
CA PRO A 109 -18.80 21.69 5.55
C PRO A 109 -19.32 20.40 4.91
N ARG A 110 -19.62 20.44 3.63
CA ARG A 110 -20.26 19.34 2.87
C ARG A 110 -19.41 18.07 2.87
N LEU A 111 -18.10 18.21 2.69
CA LEU A 111 -17.18 17.07 2.62
C LEU A 111 -16.98 16.39 4.00
N TYR A 112 -17.05 17.17 5.09
CA TYR A 112 -17.08 16.60 6.44
C TYR A 112 -18.40 15.88 6.72
N ASP A 113 -19.52 16.49 6.38
CA ASP A 113 -20.87 15.98 6.67
C ASP A 113 -21.15 14.68 5.91
N TYR A 114 -20.36 14.39 4.85
CA TYR A 114 -20.46 13.12 4.13
C TYR A 114 -20.11 11.90 5.02
N ASN A 115 -19.04 11.97 5.81
CA ASN A 115 -18.61 10.88 6.71
C ASN A 115 -17.90 11.43 7.96
N PRO A 116 -18.63 12.13 8.85
CA PRO A 116 -18.04 12.71 10.05
C PRO A 116 -17.43 11.66 10.98
N SER A 117 -18.04 10.46 11.04
CA SER A 117 -17.56 9.40 11.93
C SER A 117 -16.12 8.99 11.65
N ASP A 118 -15.76 8.74 10.38
CA ASP A 118 -14.40 8.31 10.04
C ASP A 118 -13.39 9.46 10.19
N VAL A 119 -13.81 10.69 9.88
CA VAL A 119 -12.98 11.90 10.08
C VAL A 119 -12.69 12.15 11.54
N ASP A 120 -13.72 12.09 12.40
CA ASP A 120 -13.58 12.31 13.84
C ASP A 120 -12.71 11.22 14.48
N ASN A 121 -12.93 9.95 14.09
CA ASN A 121 -12.07 8.85 14.55
C ASN A 121 -10.60 9.06 14.20
N ALA A 122 -10.29 9.54 12.99
CA ALA A 122 -8.92 9.87 12.59
C ALA A 122 -8.38 11.05 13.42
N SER A 123 -9.17 12.09 13.64
CA SER A 123 -8.81 13.27 14.46
C SER A 123 -8.51 12.86 15.90
N ILE A 124 -9.37 12.05 16.51
CA ILE A 124 -9.19 11.52 17.87
C ILE A 124 -7.93 10.64 17.93
N TYR A 125 -7.74 9.75 16.94
CA TYR A 125 -6.60 8.86 16.87
C TYR A 125 -5.27 9.63 16.91
N TYR A 126 -5.15 10.71 16.15
CA TYR A 126 -3.96 11.56 16.13
C TYR A 126 -3.95 12.63 17.22
N SER A 127 -5.03 12.81 17.97
CA SER A 127 -5.25 13.93 18.89
C SER A 127 -5.12 15.27 18.15
N ASN A 128 -5.63 15.32 16.92
CA ASN A 128 -5.57 16.50 16.08
C ASN A 128 -6.73 17.44 16.38
N SER A 129 -6.41 18.72 16.60
CA SER A 129 -7.39 19.78 16.91
C SER A 129 -7.22 21.02 16.05
N SER A 130 -6.43 20.94 14.99
CA SER A 130 -6.12 22.09 14.13
C SER A 130 -6.12 21.69 12.65
N ALA A 131 -6.38 22.68 11.76
CA ALA A 131 -6.29 22.58 10.32
C ALA A 131 -5.66 23.87 9.76
N PRO A 132 -4.82 23.81 8.70
CA PRO A 132 -4.30 22.60 8.08
C PRO A 132 -3.14 21.97 8.90
N TYR A 133 -3.23 20.69 9.14
CA TYR A 133 -2.22 19.95 9.92
C TYR A 133 -1.93 18.59 9.29
N GLY A 134 -0.68 18.17 9.25
CA GLY A 134 -0.28 16.94 8.58
C GLY A 134 0.50 15.98 9.46
N HIS A 135 0.41 14.70 9.11
CA HIS A 135 1.21 13.61 9.63
C HIS A 135 1.83 12.83 8.46
N MET A 136 3.13 12.62 8.48
CA MET A 136 3.80 11.73 7.54
C MET A 136 4.15 10.43 8.23
N ASP A 137 3.79 9.30 7.60
CA ASP A 137 3.96 7.95 8.14
C ASP A 137 3.55 7.87 9.63
N GLY A 138 2.31 8.31 9.91
CA GLY A 138 1.78 8.39 11.26
C GLY A 138 2.36 9.57 12.04
N LYS A 139 3.30 9.35 12.96
CA LYS A 139 3.94 10.41 13.75
C LYS A 139 5.44 10.55 13.50
N THR A 140 5.95 10.02 12.38
CA THR A 140 7.36 10.23 12.02
C THR A 140 7.66 11.71 11.79
N TRP A 141 6.73 12.41 11.17
CA TRP A 141 6.67 13.87 11.16
C TRP A 141 5.23 14.29 11.40
N SER A 142 5.06 15.39 12.14
CA SER A 142 3.75 16.01 12.39
C SER A 142 3.92 17.52 12.52
N GLY A 143 3.02 18.27 11.91
CA GLY A 143 3.08 19.74 11.98
C GLY A 143 2.11 20.45 11.05
N PRO A 144 2.08 21.80 11.10
CA PRO A 144 1.37 22.58 10.11
C PRO A 144 1.90 22.30 8.71
N VAL A 145 1.00 22.13 7.73
CA VAL A 145 1.38 21.66 6.38
C VAL A 145 2.42 22.53 5.68
N PHE A 146 2.47 23.83 5.96
CA PHE A 146 3.46 24.75 5.40
C PHE A 146 4.90 24.47 5.87
N SER A 147 5.09 23.67 6.93
CA SER A 147 6.41 23.27 7.41
C SER A 147 6.88 21.92 6.81
N PHE A 148 6.00 21.20 6.10
CA PHE A 148 6.38 19.99 5.39
C PHE A 148 7.12 20.35 4.08
N ASN A 149 8.22 19.65 3.81
CA ASN A 149 9.06 19.98 2.66
C ASN A 149 9.77 18.75 2.08
N GLN A 150 10.43 18.96 0.93
CA GLN A 150 11.13 17.90 0.21
C GLN A 150 12.18 17.17 1.05
N ALA A 151 12.93 17.87 1.89
CA ALA A 151 14.00 17.25 2.69
C ALA A 151 13.44 16.26 3.73
N ILE A 152 12.30 16.60 4.35
CA ILE A 152 11.59 15.71 5.29
C ILE A 152 11.10 14.46 4.56
N LEU A 153 10.50 14.62 3.39
CA LEU A 153 10.02 13.53 2.56
C LEU A 153 11.18 12.60 2.14
N ASP A 154 12.24 13.16 1.57
CA ASP A 154 13.37 12.39 1.06
C ASP A 154 14.10 11.63 2.18
N ALA A 155 14.27 12.23 3.34
CA ALA A 155 14.87 11.57 4.49
C ALA A 155 14.08 10.31 4.91
N ARG A 156 12.75 10.38 4.93
CA ARG A 156 11.91 9.23 5.28
C ARG A 156 11.87 8.19 4.16
N TYR A 157 11.88 8.60 2.90
CA TYR A 157 11.85 7.71 1.75
C TYR A 157 13.06 6.77 1.69
N THR A 158 14.21 7.15 2.25
CA THR A 158 15.40 6.29 2.33
C THR A 158 15.26 5.14 3.33
N VAL A 159 14.25 5.17 4.21
CA VAL A 159 14.03 4.13 5.22
C VAL A 159 13.24 2.98 4.60
N PRO A 160 13.84 1.79 4.43
CA PRO A 160 13.14 0.67 3.80
C PRO A 160 12.00 0.14 4.67
N SER A 161 11.14 -0.66 4.05
CA SER A 161 10.00 -1.30 4.72
C SER A 161 10.21 -2.79 4.91
N PRO A 162 9.76 -3.38 6.04
CA PRO A 162 9.73 -4.82 6.22
C PRO A 162 8.52 -5.49 5.53
N PHE A 163 7.66 -4.72 4.88
CA PHE A 163 6.49 -5.20 4.17
C PHE A 163 6.48 -4.76 2.72
N ALA A 164 5.90 -5.58 1.85
CA ALA A 164 5.38 -5.20 0.54
C ALA A 164 3.85 -5.25 0.59
N ILE A 165 3.18 -4.24 0.04
CA ILE A 165 1.72 -4.17 -0.02
C ILE A 165 1.29 -3.99 -1.47
N SER A 166 0.37 -4.84 -1.94
CA SER A 166 -0.34 -4.63 -3.19
C SER A 166 -1.81 -4.39 -2.92
N VAL A 167 -2.37 -3.39 -3.58
CA VAL A 167 -3.77 -2.99 -3.48
C VAL A 167 -4.39 -3.03 -4.85
N SER A 168 -5.59 -3.59 -4.92
CA SER A 168 -6.45 -3.52 -6.10
C SER A 168 -7.88 -3.27 -5.70
N HIS A 169 -8.67 -2.67 -6.58
CA HIS A 169 -10.09 -2.52 -6.39
C HIS A 169 -10.85 -2.74 -7.71
N THR A 170 -12.12 -3.06 -7.57
CA THR A 170 -13.07 -3.21 -8.68
C THR A 170 -14.42 -2.66 -8.24
N PHE A 171 -15.33 -2.46 -9.18
CA PHE A 171 -16.69 -2.01 -8.87
C PHE A 171 -17.71 -3.07 -9.23
N SER A 172 -18.89 -2.95 -8.64
CA SER A 172 -20.09 -3.66 -9.11
C SER A 172 -20.44 -3.21 -10.54
N PRO A 173 -21.22 -4.01 -11.28
CA PRO A 173 -21.63 -3.66 -12.66
C PRO A 173 -22.40 -2.33 -12.77
N VAL A 174 -22.99 -1.87 -11.67
CA VAL A 174 -23.75 -0.61 -11.60
C VAL A 174 -23.00 0.52 -10.90
N TYR A 175 -21.72 0.27 -10.52
CA TYR A 175 -20.81 1.23 -9.89
C TYR A 175 -21.27 1.77 -8.51
N ASP A 176 -22.14 1.04 -7.83
CA ASP A 176 -22.64 1.38 -6.50
C ASP A 176 -21.85 0.77 -5.35
N THR A 177 -20.97 -0.17 -5.66
CA THR A 177 -20.15 -0.87 -4.65
C THR A 177 -18.71 -0.97 -5.12
N ILE A 178 -17.77 -0.56 -4.28
CA ILE A 178 -16.35 -0.79 -4.47
C ILE A 178 -15.90 -2.01 -3.68
N PHE A 179 -15.21 -2.93 -4.33
CA PHE A 179 -14.55 -4.09 -3.73
C PHE A 179 -13.05 -3.85 -3.69
N THR A 180 -12.44 -4.04 -2.53
CA THR A 180 -11.01 -3.82 -2.32
C THR A 180 -10.32 -5.12 -1.96
N ARG A 181 -9.10 -5.29 -2.46
CA ARG A 181 -8.24 -6.40 -2.10
C ARG A 181 -6.84 -5.88 -1.78
N THR A 182 -6.40 -6.12 -0.55
CA THR A 182 -5.08 -5.75 -0.03
C THR A 182 -4.30 -7.01 0.31
N ALA A 183 -3.13 -7.20 -0.29
CA ALA A 183 -2.22 -8.28 0.06
C ALA A 183 -0.96 -7.68 0.68
N ILE A 184 -0.64 -8.13 1.89
CA ILE A 184 0.51 -7.70 2.71
C ILE A 184 1.46 -8.89 2.81
N VAL A 185 2.72 -8.70 2.44
CA VAL A 185 3.76 -9.73 2.47
C VAL A 185 4.94 -9.23 3.30
N ALA A 186 5.40 -10.06 4.25
CA ALA A 186 6.61 -9.74 5.00
C ALA A 186 7.86 -9.99 4.15
N THR A 187 8.68 -8.96 3.96
CA THR A 187 9.99 -9.02 3.29
C THR A 187 11.14 -9.21 4.27
N GLN A 188 10.85 -9.07 5.58
CA GLN A 188 11.73 -9.37 6.69
C GLN A 188 10.99 -10.14 7.78
N ALA A 189 11.74 -10.88 8.61
CA ALA A 189 11.16 -11.47 9.80
C ALA A 189 10.84 -10.38 10.84
N ILE A 190 9.67 -10.46 11.43
CA ILE A 190 9.19 -9.54 12.47
C ILE A 190 8.73 -10.39 13.66
N SER A 191 9.05 -9.96 14.87
CA SER A 191 8.64 -10.66 16.07
C SER A 191 8.16 -9.69 17.16
N GLY A 192 7.12 -10.09 17.88
CA GLY A 192 6.64 -9.39 19.08
C GLY A 192 5.91 -8.07 18.80
N MET A 193 5.51 -7.77 17.57
CA MET A 193 4.73 -6.57 17.26
C MET A 193 3.23 -6.82 17.47
N LEU A 194 2.78 -6.79 18.72
CA LEU A 194 1.42 -7.15 19.12
C LEU A 194 0.32 -6.21 18.59
N GLN A 195 0.67 -5.03 18.14
CA GLN A 195 -0.28 -3.96 17.80
C GLN A 195 -0.12 -3.49 16.34
N LEU A 196 0.16 -4.41 15.42
CA LEU A 196 0.15 -4.10 13.99
C LEU A 196 -1.30 -4.13 13.47
N ARG A 197 -1.69 -3.10 12.73
CA ARG A 197 -2.97 -3.05 12.03
C ARG A 197 -2.80 -2.70 10.56
N ALA A 198 -3.65 -3.31 9.74
CA ALA A 198 -3.86 -2.88 8.37
C ALA A 198 -5.06 -1.95 8.34
N LYS A 199 -4.90 -0.78 7.75
CA LYS A 199 -5.96 0.20 7.52
C LYS A 199 -6.13 0.40 6.02
N ILE A 200 -7.37 0.55 5.58
CA ILE A 200 -7.71 0.75 4.17
C ILE A 200 -8.57 2.01 4.09
N ALA A 201 -8.18 2.93 3.20
CA ALA A 201 -8.93 4.15 2.95
C ALA A 201 -9.38 4.19 1.48
N VAL A 202 -10.64 4.47 1.26
CA VAL A 202 -11.16 4.91 -0.04
C VAL A 202 -11.12 6.42 -0.06
N THR A 203 -10.43 6.97 -1.04
CA THR A 203 -10.32 8.42 -1.23
C THR A 203 -10.79 8.81 -2.62
N GLU A 204 -11.31 10.01 -2.77
CA GLU A 204 -11.65 10.59 -4.06
C GLU A 204 -10.52 11.52 -4.51
N LYS A 205 -9.98 11.23 -5.69
CA LYS A 205 -8.77 11.87 -6.19
C LYS A 205 -8.97 13.35 -6.44
N ASP A 206 -10.03 13.69 -7.15
CA ASP A 206 -10.33 15.07 -7.54
C ASP A 206 -11.83 15.35 -7.36
N ILE A 207 -12.17 16.32 -6.53
CA ILE A 207 -13.54 16.82 -6.36
C ILE A 207 -13.57 18.26 -6.82
N THR A 208 -14.43 18.54 -7.77
CA THR A 208 -14.67 19.86 -8.36
C THR A 208 -16.17 20.14 -8.48
N GLY A 209 -16.55 21.25 -9.06
CA GLY A 209 -17.95 21.55 -9.34
C GLY A 209 -18.65 22.40 -8.29
N PHE A 210 -17.97 22.73 -7.19
CA PHE A 210 -18.43 23.73 -6.23
C PHE A 210 -17.26 24.55 -5.65
N THR A 211 -17.57 25.69 -5.08
CA THR A 211 -16.61 26.50 -4.33
C THR A 211 -17.02 26.52 -2.87
N SER A 212 -16.09 26.17 -1.98
CA SER A 212 -16.30 26.18 -0.54
C SER A 212 -16.26 27.58 0.06
N TYR A 213 -16.59 27.68 1.33
CA TYR A 213 -16.61 28.97 2.06
C TYR A 213 -15.23 29.64 2.09
N ASN A 214 -14.15 28.88 2.18
CA ASN A 214 -12.78 29.41 2.17
C ASN A 214 -12.25 29.77 0.77
N GLY A 215 -13.05 29.53 -0.30
CA GLY A 215 -12.71 29.82 -1.68
C GLY A 215 -12.06 28.66 -2.45
N GLU A 216 -11.76 27.52 -1.82
CA GLU A 216 -11.30 26.34 -2.53
C GLU A 216 -12.41 25.79 -3.43
N ASN A 217 -12.04 25.34 -4.63
CA ASN A 217 -12.94 24.75 -5.62
C ASN A 217 -12.39 23.47 -6.25
N HIS A 218 -11.26 22.99 -5.74
CA HIS A 218 -10.63 21.75 -6.14
C HIS A 218 -10.04 21.06 -4.90
N PHE A 219 -10.64 19.93 -4.52
CA PHE A 219 -10.24 19.15 -3.37
C PHE A 219 -9.64 17.85 -3.85
N GLN A 220 -8.47 17.49 -3.33
CA GLN A 220 -7.71 16.32 -3.78
C GLN A 220 -7.56 15.27 -2.69
N ASN A 221 -7.64 13.99 -3.08
CA ASN A 221 -7.39 12.84 -2.20
C ASN A 221 -8.28 12.83 -0.94
N VAL A 222 -9.52 13.26 -1.08
CA VAL A 222 -10.48 13.39 0.03
C VAL A 222 -10.91 12.02 0.52
N MET A 223 -10.75 11.74 1.82
CA MET A 223 -11.22 10.51 2.44
C MET A 223 -12.75 10.41 2.35
N ARG A 224 -13.23 9.30 1.78
CA ARG A 224 -14.64 8.97 1.66
C ARG A 224 -15.06 7.86 2.63
N LYS A 225 -14.18 6.85 2.85
CA LYS A 225 -14.48 5.73 3.73
C LYS A 225 -13.22 5.07 4.27
N LEU A 226 -13.22 4.67 5.55
CA LEU A 226 -12.23 3.79 6.16
C LEU A 226 -12.78 2.36 6.27
N LEU A 227 -11.99 1.36 5.88
CA LEU A 227 -12.42 -0.04 5.77
C LEU A 227 -11.56 -0.98 6.62
N PRO A 228 -12.18 -2.03 7.20
CA PRO A 228 -13.64 -2.20 7.33
C PRO A 228 -14.22 -1.17 8.30
N GLU A 229 -13.39 -0.56 9.11
CA GLU A 229 -13.68 0.50 10.08
C GLU A 229 -12.42 1.33 10.35
N ALA A 230 -12.54 2.48 11.01
CA ALA A 230 -11.43 3.39 11.26
C ALA A 230 -10.27 2.77 12.07
N THR A 231 -10.55 1.77 12.93
CA THR A 231 -9.53 1.07 13.69
C THR A 231 -8.70 0.09 12.85
N GLY A 232 -9.19 -0.32 11.68
CA GLY A 232 -8.55 -1.28 10.79
C GLY A 232 -8.54 -2.71 11.34
N THR A 233 -7.83 -3.60 10.64
CA THR A 233 -7.74 -5.03 10.90
C THR A 233 -6.47 -5.37 11.66
N LEU A 234 -6.56 -6.08 12.80
CA LEU A 234 -5.41 -6.54 13.55
C LEU A 234 -4.64 -7.60 12.74
N LEU A 235 -3.32 -7.44 12.69
CA LEU A 235 -2.42 -8.33 11.98
C LEU A 235 -1.67 -9.26 12.96
N PRO A 236 -1.07 -10.38 12.46
CA PRO A 236 -0.21 -11.23 13.27
C PRO A 236 0.93 -10.45 13.92
N ALA A 237 1.30 -10.84 15.15
CA ALA A 237 2.42 -10.24 15.90
C ALA A 237 3.80 -10.72 15.40
N ASN A 238 3.83 -11.87 14.74
CA ASN A 238 5.06 -12.51 14.26
C ASN A 238 4.90 -12.86 12.79
N TRP A 239 5.94 -12.59 12.01
CA TRP A 239 6.01 -12.86 10.58
C TRP A 239 7.36 -13.48 10.23
N ALA A 240 7.34 -14.56 9.50
CA ALA A 240 8.50 -15.04 8.77
C ALA A 240 8.57 -14.32 7.40
N VAL A 241 9.74 -14.33 6.79
CA VAL A 241 9.89 -13.80 5.42
C VAL A 241 8.99 -14.61 4.47
N GLY A 242 8.17 -13.92 3.69
CA GLY A 242 7.20 -14.51 2.77
C GLY A 242 5.83 -14.81 3.37
N ASP A 243 5.65 -14.68 4.70
CA ASP A 243 4.31 -14.74 5.28
C ASP A 243 3.43 -13.64 4.70
N SER A 244 2.16 -13.95 4.50
CA SER A 244 1.23 -13.02 3.87
C SER A 244 -0.15 -13.03 4.51
N VAL A 245 -0.79 -11.87 4.47
CA VAL A 245 -2.20 -11.67 4.84
C VAL A 245 -2.90 -10.99 3.68
N VAL A 246 -4.08 -11.49 3.33
CA VAL A 246 -4.98 -10.86 2.36
C VAL A 246 -6.24 -10.39 3.07
N ILE A 247 -6.58 -9.12 2.86
CA ILE A 247 -7.79 -8.49 3.38
C ILE A 247 -8.64 -8.10 2.19
N GLU A 248 -9.89 -8.58 2.18
CA GLU A 248 -10.91 -8.23 1.23
C GLU A 248 -11.99 -7.45 1.97
N ALA A 249 -12.36 -6.28 1.47
CA ALA A 249 -13.40 -5.43 2.04
C ALA A 249 -14.22 -4.80 0.93
N GLN A 250 -15.42 -4.35 1.26
CA GLN A 250 -16.30 -3.67 0.33
C GLN A 250 -16.96 -2.48 0.99
N TRP A 251 -17.37 -1.53 0.17
CA TRP A 251 -18.16 -0.39 0.59
C TRP A 251 -19.22 -0.09 -0.48
N GLU A 252 -20.47 -0.03 -0.03
CA GLU A 252 -21.56 0.47 -0.84
C GLU A 252 -21.51 2.00 -0.89
N ILE A 253 -21.47 2.53 -2.10
CA ILE A 253 -21.35 3.97 -2.34
C ILE A 253 -22.76 4.54 -2.30
N TYR A 254 -23.11 5.14 -1.19
CA TYR A 254 -24.39 5.81 -1.06
C TYR A 254 -24.32 7.21 -1.66
N GLY A 255 -25.48 7.71 -2.08
CA GLY A 255 -25.62 9.12 -2.40
C GLY A 255 -25.19 10.00 -1.22
N GLY A 256 -24.96 11.24 -1.47
CA GLY A 256 -24.52 12.21 -0.47
C GLY A 256 -24.28 13.55 -1.14
N ASP A 257 -23.86 14.55 -0.39
CA ASP A 257 -23.52 15.86 -0.94
C ASP A 257 -22.09 16.27 -0.55
N PRO A 258 -21.15 16.25 -1.50
CA PRO A 258 -21.27 15.77 -2.89
C PRO A 258 -21.22 14.23 -2.98
N THR A 259 -22.03 13.66 -3.87
CA THR A 259 -21.96 12.23 -4.18
C THR A 259 -20.58 11.87 -4.73
N PRO A 260 -19.94 10.80 -4.24
CA PRO A 260 -18.63 10.38 -4.76
C PRO A 260 -18.70 10.02 -6.24
N ASP A 261 -17.74 10.53 -7.02
CA ASP A 261 -17.53 10.07 -8.39
C ASP A 261 -16.71 8.78 -8.38
N TRP A 262 -17.36 7.65 -8.72
CA TRP A 262 -16.70 6.35 -8.73
C TRP A 262 -15.43 6.32 -9.60
N ALA A 263 -15.40 7.09 -10.69
CA ALA A 263 -14.24 7.18 -11.58
C ALA A 263 -13.04 7.88 -10.94
N GLN A 264 -13.26 8.66 -9.87
CA GLN A 264 -12.23 9.34 -9.09
C GLN A 264 -11.84 8.57 -7.83
N LEU A 265 -12.54 7.45 -7.51
CA LEU A 265 -12.21 6.68 -6.32
C LEU A 265 -10.91 5.91 -6.50
N GLN A 266 -10.08 5.99 -5.50
CA GLN A 266 -8.79 5.29 -5.36
C GLN A 266 -8.71 4.66 -3.98
N VAL A 267 -7.87 3.64 -3.83
CA VAL A 267 -7.75 2.89 -2.58
C VAL A 267 -6.31 2.90 -2.09
N LEU A 268 -6.12 3.29 -0.85
CA LEU A 268 -4.88 3.19 -0.12
C LEU A 268 -5.01 2.12 0.95
N ALA A 269 -3.94 1.37 1.20
CA ALA A 269 -3.88 0.48 2.36
C ALA A 269 -2.50 0.62 3.00
N PHE A 270 -2.45 0.62 4.32
CA PHE A 270 -1.19 0.77 5.03
C PHE A 270 -1.13 -0.10 6.28
N VAL A 271 0.09 -0.50 6.64
CA VAL A 271 0.38 -1.21 7.90
C VAL A 271 0.89 -0.22 8.91
N GLN A 272 0.21 -0.10 10.03
CA GLN A 272 0.55 0.82 11.11
C GLN A 272 0.81 0.08 12.41
N ASN A 273 1.85 0.49 13.13
CA ASN A 273 2.11 0.05 14.48
C ASN A 273 1.39 1.00 15.45
N GLU A 274 0.33 0.51 16.09
CA GLU A 274 -0.51 1.30 17.00
C GLU A 274 0.24 1.80 18.25
N THR A 275 1.34 1.13 18.64
CA THR A 275 2.12 1.51 19.82
C THR A 275 2.78 2.87 19.66
N ASN A 276 3.32 3.17 18.49
CA ASN A 276 4.05 4.40 18.18
C ASN A 276 3.46 5.18 16.99
N LYS A 277 2.41 4.64 16.37
CA LYS A 277 1.71 5.17 15.18
C LYS A 277 2.57 5.19 13.91
N ASP A 278 3.73 4.55 13.88
CA ASP A 278 4.57 4.47 12.67
C ASP A 278 3.86 3.68 11.56
N VAL A 279 3.71 4.28 10.39
CA VAL A 279 3.26 3.58 9.18
C VAL A 279 4.47 2.90 8.56
N MET A 280 4.44 1.58 8.54
CA MET A 280 5.57 0.76 8.12
C MET A 280 5.62 0.57 6.60
N GLN A 281 4.48 0.58 5.92
CA GLN A 281 4.35 0.52 4.47
C GLN A 281 2.97 0.97 4.03
N THR A 282 2.90 1.52 2.83
CA THR A 282 1.65 1.87 2.14
C THR A 282 1.59 1.16 0.79
N GLY A 283 0.39 0.77 0.38
CA GLY A 283 0.06 0.32 -0.96
C GLY A 283 -1.03 1.20 -1.55
N PHE A 284 -1.11 1.25 -2.88
CA PHE A 284 -1.99 2.16 -3.57
C PHE A 284 -2.58 1.53 -4.83
N SER A 285 -3.88 1.74 -5.05
CA SER A 285 -4.61 1.43 -6.27
C SER A 285 -5.22 2.73 -6.80
N PRO A 286 -4.70 3.29 -7.92
CA PRO A 286 -5.14 4.59 -8.42
C PRO A 286 -6.58 4.54 -8.94
N ALA A 287 -7.22 5.70 -9.02
CA ALA A 287 -8.50 5.88 -9.70
C ALA A 287 -8.41 5.45 -11.17
N PHE A 288 -9.54 4.99 -11.71
CA PHE A 288 -9.58 4.62 -13.12
C PHE A 288 -9.35 5.87 -13.98
N ILE A 289 -8.33 5.84 -14.82
CA ILE A 289 -8.16 6.86 -15.84
C ILE A 289 -9.15 6.50 -16.95
N THR A 290 -10.30 7.16 -16.98
CA THR A 290 -11.13 7.15 -18.17
C THR A 290 -10.40 7.96 -19.24
N THR A 291 -9.57 7.30 -20.02
CA THR A 291 -9.19 7.88 -21.31
C THR A 291 -10.48 7.94 -22.11
N SER A 292 -10.91 9.15 -22.46
CA SER A 292 -12.15 9.42 -23.20
C SER A 292 -12.03 9.01 -24.68
N THR A 293 -11.52 7.84 -24.95
CA THR A 293 -11.65 7.16 -26.23
C THR A 293 -12.82 6.19 -26.09
N PRO A 294 -13.88 6.28 -26.91
CA PRO A 294 -14.90 5.25 -26.93
C PRO A 294 -14.18 3.95 -27.24
N ASN A 295 -14.07 3.08 -26.25
CA ASN A 295 -13.49 1.76 -26.46
C ASN A 295 -14.49 0.99 -27.33
N PRO A 296 -14.13 0.54 -28.53
CA PRO A 296 -14.88 -0.54 -29.16
C PRO A 296 -14.85 -1.70 -28.16
N ALA A 297 -15.94 -2.46 -28.08
CA ALA A 297 -16.10 -3.59 -27.16
C ALA A 297 -14.79 -4.36 -27.01
N PRO A 298 -14.38 -4.71 -25.79
CA PRO A 298 -13.09 -5.34 -25.60
C PRO A 298 -13.07 -6.67 -26.33
N ASP A 299 -12.33 -6.72 -27.43
CA ASP A 299 -11.84 -7.99 -27.92
C ASP A 299 -11.00 -8.60 -26.80
N GLU A 300 -11.25 -9.86 -26.47
CA GLU A 300 -10.47 -10.52 -25.40
C GLU A 300 -9.00 -10.50 -25.78
N VAL A 301 -8.25 -9.62 -25.12
CA VAL A 301 -6.79 -9.59 -25.27
C VAL A 301 -6.22 -10.58 -24.28
N THR A 302 -5.77 -11.71 -24.75
CA THR A 302 -5.03 -12.65 -23.94
C THR A 302 -3.56 -12.25 -23.90
N VAL A 303 -3.08 -11.85 -22.73
CA VAL A 303 -1.67 -11.52 -22.51
C VAL A 303 -1.00 -12.69 -21.79
N ASN A 304 -0.07 -13.35 -22.48
CA ASN A 304 0.78 -14.38 -21.90
C ASN A 304 2.13 -13.79 -21.51
N VAL A 305 2.53 -14.02 -20.26
CA VAL A 305 3.79 -13.53 -19.71
C VAL A 305 4.63 -14.71 -19.25
N TRP A 306 5.82 -14.88 -19.82
CA TRP A 306 6.77 -15.92 -19.44
C TRP A 306 8.23 -15.47 -19.60
N PRO A 307 9.17 -16.09 -18.86
CA PRO A 307 8.95 -16.94 -17.71
C PRO A 307 8.43 -16.15 -16.51
N ASN A 308 7.76 -16.84 -15.60
CA ASN A 308 7.30 -16.22 -14.35
C ASN A 308 7.64 -17.14 -13.16
N PRO A 309 8.60 -16.81 -12.29
CA PRO A 309 9.29 -15.51 -12.18
C PRO A 309 10.35 -15.28 -13.30
N VAL A 310 10.55 -14.01 -13.64
CA VAL A 310 11.55 -13.59 -14.63
C VAL A 310 12.95 -13.72 -14.05
N THR A 311 13.86 -14.42 -14.77
CA THR A 311 15.25 -14.57 -14.34
C THR A 311 16.20 -13.59 -15.07
N ASP A 312 16.03 -13.43 -16.38
CA ASP A 312 16.88 -12.54 -17.20
C ASP A 312 16.13 -11.86 -18.34
N LYS A 313 15.08 -12.48 -18.88
CA LYS A 313 14.29 -11.95 -19.98
C LYS A 313 12.80 -12.22 -19.80
N LEU A 314 11.99 -11.16 -19.89
CA LEU A 314 10.56 -11.22 -19.95
C LEU A 314 10.09 -11.16 -21.40
N SER A 315 9.28 -12.14 -21.82
CA SER A 315 8.58 -12.12 -23.10
C SER A 315 7.09 -11.85 -22.86
N ILE A 316 6.52 -10.92 -23.60
CA ILE A 316 5.10 -10.58 -23.57
C ILE A 316 4.56 -10.76 -24.97
N GLN A 317 3.53 -11.59 -25.11
CA GLN A 317 2.77 -11.76 -26.35
C GLN A 317 1.33 -11.31 -26.10
N ALA A 318 0.82 -10.46 -26.97
CA ALA A 318 -0.56 -10.04 -27.00
C ALA A 318 -1.15 -10.39 -28.37
N ASP A 319 -2.19 -11.20 -28.37
CA ASP A 319 -2.91 -11.57 -29.58
C ASP A 319 -4.16 -10.68 -29.67
N PHE A 320 -4.30 -9.98 -30.81
CA PHE A 320 -5.44 -9.15 -31.11
C PHE A 320 -6.21 -9.84 -32.23
N GLU A 321 -7.43 -10.29 -31.94
CA GLU A 321 -8.35 -10.70 -32.99
C GLU A 321 -8.96 -9.44 -33.60
N HIS A 322 -8.65 -9.19 -34.87
CA HIS A 322 -9.36 -8.18 -35.65
C HIS A 322 -10.60 -8.81 -36.29
N PRO A 323 -11.74 -8.10 -36.32
CA PRO A 323 -12.94 -8.56 -37.03
C PRO A 323 -12.75 -8.58 -38.54
#